data_874437c33b5fe839d6289eb8209a1824
#
_entry.id   874437c33b5fe839d6289eb8209a1824
#
_cell.length_a   1.000
_cell.length_b   1.000
_cell.length_c   1.000
_cell.angle_alpha   90.00
_cell.angle_beta   90.00
_cell.angle_gamma   90.00
#
_symmetry.space_group_name_H-M   'P 1'
#
loop_
_entity.id
_entity.type
_entity.pdbx_description
1 polymer ?
#
loop_
_entity_poly.entity_id
_entity_poly.type
_entity_poly.pdbx_seq_one_letter_code
_entity_poly.pdbx_strand_id
1 'polypeptide(L)'
;GEFMKVYAQALDLINDEKLIKEYEDYHKNVWPDVLNGIKSTGIKRMRIWRINNRLFMLIETSDDFDVNKFQNYTETNPKAKEWDQLMKKYQKKVPNSNGDWWSEMKLAFDSDWDV
;
A
#
# COMPACT_ATOMS: atom_id res chain seq x y z
N GLY A 1 -11.28 9.87 21.85
CA GLY A 1 -10.44 9.04 21.07
C GLY A 1 -10.01 9.71 19.77
N GLU A 2 -8.89 9.32 19.31
CA GLU A 2 -8.39 9.82 18.05
C GLU A 2 -9.21 9.23 16.91
N PHE A 3 -9.67 10.09 15.99
CA PHE A 3 -10.26 9.62 14.76
C PHE A 3 -9.13 9.15 13.83
N MET A 4 -9.27 7.96 13.30
CA MET A 4 -8.35 7.42 12.32
C MET A 4 -9.08 7.29 10.99
N LYS A 5 -8.37 7.62 9.94
CA LYS A 5 -8.85 7.33 8.59
C LYS A 5 -8.37 5.95 8.18
N VAL A 6 -9.19 5.25 7.41
CA VAL A 6 -8.89 3.91 6.92
C VAL A 6 -9.00 3.92 5.40
N TYR A 7 -7.98 3.37 4.76
CA TYR A 7 -7.94 3.25 3.29
C TYR A 7 -7.72 1.79 2.92
N ALA A 8 -8.50 1.31 1.98
CA ALA A 8 -8.37 -0.03 1.42
C ALA A 8 -7.98 0.09 -0.04
N GLN A 9 -6.94 -0.65 -0.44
CA GLN A 9 -6.43 -0.59 -1.80
C GLN A 9 -6.09 -1.98 -2.30
N ALA A 10 -6.16 -2.18 -3.60
CA ALA A 10 -5.85 -3.45 -4.23
C ALA A 10 -4.79 -3.27 -5.31
N LEU A 11 -3.98 -4.30 -5.47
CA LEU A 11 -2.96 -4.36 -6.51
C LEU A 11 -2.73 -5.83 -6.84
N ASP A 12 -2.40 -6.14 -8.08
CA ASP A 12 -2.03 -7.50 -8.45
C ASP A 12 -0.52 -7.65 -8.52
N LEU A 13 -0.07 -8.89 -8.39
CA LEU A 13 1.30 -9.27 -8.73
C LEU A 13 1.29 -9.98 -10.07
N ILE A 14 2.43 -9.97 -10.74
CA ILE A 14 2.61 -10.83 -11.90
C ILE A 14 2.39 -12.28 -11.44
N ASN A 15 1.53 -13.01 -12.13
CA ASN A 15 1.12 -14.35 -11.71
C ASN A 15 2.19 -15.39 -12.01
N ASP A 16 3.25 -15.37 -11.23
CA ASP A 16 4.41 -16.26 -11.33
C ASP A 16 4.87 -16.59 -9.91
N GLU A 17 4.90 -17.86 -9.57
CA GLU A 17 5.21 -18.32 -8.21
C GLU A 17 6.56 -17.82 -7.70
N LYS A 18 7.57 -17.79 -8.56
CA LYS A 18 8.90 -17.35 -8.19
C LYS A 18 8.91 -15.86 -7.87
N LEU A 19 8.25 -15.05 -8.71
CA LEU A 19 8.16 -13.60 -8.51
C LEU A 19 7.34 -13.25 -7.27
N ILE A 20 6.25 -13.97 -7.03
CA ILE A 20 5.43 -13.80 -5.84
C ILE A 20 6.25 -14.08 -4.58
N LYS A 21 7.03 -15.17 -4.60
CA LYS A 21 7.89 -15.51 -3.46
C LYS A 21 8.95 -14.42 -3.22
N GLU A 22 9.58 -13.93 -4.28
CA GLU A 22 10.58 -12.86 -4.15
C GLU A 22 9.95 -11.59 -3.55
N TYR A 23 8.75 -11.22 -4.00
CA TYR A 23 8.03 -10.07 -3.47
C TYR A 23 7.77 -10.23 -1.97
N GLU A 24 7.28 -11.40 -1.55
CA GLU A 24 7.02 -11.66 -0.14
C GLU A 24 8.32 -11.67 0.69
N ASP A 25 9.40 -12.22 0.13
CA ASP A 25 10.68 -12.25 0.83
C ASP A 25 11.23 -10.83 1.07
N TYR A 26 11.08 -9.91 0.11
CA TYR A 26 11.45 -8.51 0.32
C TYR A 26 10.70 -7.90 1.50
N HIS A 27 9.43 -8.26 1.68
CA HIS A 27 8.58 -7.69 2.73
C HIS A 27 8.86 -8.26 4.12
N LYS A 28 9.71 -9.28 4.23
CA LYS A 28 10.20 -9.76 5.52
C LYS A 28 11.30 -8.87 6.08
N ASN A 29 11.94 -8.09 5.23
CA ASN A 29 13.02 -7.18 5.61
C ASN A 29 12.90 -5.87 4.83
N VAL A 30 11.83 -5.13 5.11
CA VAL A 30 11.58 -3.84 4.44
C VAL A 30 12.67 -2.85 4.84
N TRP A 31 13.15 -2.09 3.86
CA TRP A 31 14.23 -1.14 4.07
C TRP A 31 13.85 -0.06 5.10
N PRO A 32 14.79 0.34 5.98
CA PRO A 32 14.47 1.33 7.03
C PRO A 32 13.87 2.64 6.52
N ASP A 33 14.35 3.16 5.39
CA ASP A 33 13.81 4.40 4.83
C ASP A 33 12.34 4.26 4.40
N VAL A 34 11.96 3.06 3.92
CA VAL A 34 10.57 2.77 3.57
C VAL A 34 9.69 2.76 4.82
N LEU A 35 10.15 2.06 5.87
CA LEU A 35 9.43 2.02 7.15
C LEU A 35 9.31 3.42 7.77
N ASN A 36 10.37 4.23 7.69
CA ASN A 36 10.36 5.60 8.19
C ASN A 36 9.34 6.44 7.43
N GLY A 37 9.25 6.29 6.11
CA GLY A 37 8.26 6.97 5.30
C GLY A 37 6.84 6.62 5.71
N ILE A 38 6.58 5.35 5.91
CA ILE A 38 5.27 4.90 6.38
C ILE A 38 4.92 5.58 7.70
N LYS A 39 5.84 5.53 8.67
CA LYS A 39 5.56 6.05 10.02
C LYS A 39 5.55 7.57 10.09
N SER A 40 6.45 8.24 9.37
CA SER A 40 6.65 9.69 9.50
C SER A 40 5.58 10.51 8.77
N THR A 41 4.87 9.93 7.81
CA THR A 41 3.87 10.64 7.01
C THR A 41 2.45 10.54 7.56
N GLY A 42 2.27 9.89 8.73
CA GLY A 42 0.97 9.80 9.38
C GLY A 42 0.27 8.46 9.24
N ILE A 43 0.93 7.49 8.63
CA ILE A 43 0.41 6.12 8.56
C ILE A 43 0.74 5.42 9.88
N LYS A 44 -0.29 5.07 10.65
CA LYS A 44 -0.12 4.41 11.94
C LYS A 44 0.07 2.91 11.78
N ARG A 45 -0.59 2.31 10.81
CA ARG A 45 -0.47 0.89 10.54
C ARG A 45 -0.76 0.61 9.08
N MET A 46 0.07 -0.23 8.48
CA MET A 46 -0.12 -0.72 7.12
C MET A 46 -0.02 -2.23 7.14
N ARG A 47 -1.00 -2.90 6.56
CA ARG A 47 -1.01 -4.36 6.43
C ARG A 47 -1.37 -4.72 5.00
N ILE A 48 -0.71 -5.77 4.50
CA ILE A 48 -0.97 -6.28 3.16
C ILE A 48 -1.31 -7.76 3.27
N TRP A 49 -2.43 -8.16 2.70
CA TRP A 49 -2.81 -9.56 2.56
C TRP A 49 -2.73 -9.98 1.09
N ARG A 50 -2.53 -11.25 0.87
CA ARG A 50 -2.46 -11.81 -0.47
C ARG A 50 -3.41 -13.00 -0.63
N ILE A 51 -4.11 -13.02 -1.76
CA ILE A 51 -4.80 -14.22 -2.23
C ILE A 51 -4.35 -14.46 -3.66
N ASN A 52 -3.73 -15.62 -3.93
CA ASN A 52 -3.08 -15.93 -5.19
C ASN A 52 -2.15 -14.78 -5.63
N ASN A 53 -2.41 -14.09 -6.74
CA ASN A 53 -1.61 -12.96 -7.20
C ASN A 53 -2.26 -11.60 -6.90
N ARG A 54 -3.28 -11.56 -6.04
CA ARG A 54 -3.93 -10.31 -5.67
C ARG A 54 -3.58 -9.88 -4.26
N LEU A 55 -3.25 -8.61 -4.11
CA LEU A 55 -2.93 -8.00 -2.83
C LEU A 55 -4.07 -7.08 -2.39
N PHE A 56 -4.31 -7.08 -1.11
CA PHE A 56 -5.20 -6.14 -0.44
C PHE A 56 -4.40 -5.42 0.64
N MET A 57 -4.39 -4.09 0.60
CA MET A 57 -3.69 -3.28 1.59
C MET A 57 -4.69 -2.48 2.41
N LEU A 58 -4.55 -2.54 3.73
CA LEU A 58 -5.32 -1.71 4.64
C LEU A 58 -4.36 -0.76 5.35
N ILE A 59 -4.65 0.52 5.26
CA ILE A 59 -3.87 1.58 5.89
C ILE A 59 -4.73 2.29 6.92
N GLU A 60 -4.24 2.37 8.16
CA GLU A 60 -4.84 3.16 9.22
C GLU A 60 -3.95 4.37 9.45
N THR A 61 -4.53 5.57 9.40
CA THR A 61 -3.77 6.81 9.44
C THR A 61 -4.26 7.74 10.55
N SER A 62 -3.45 8.75 10.86
CA SER A 62 -3.89 9.85 11.69
C SER A 62 -4.98 10.65 10.96
N ASP A 63 -5.76 11.43 11.72
CA ASP A 63 -6.86 12.23 11.19
C ASP A 63 -6.38 13.27 10.16
N ASP A 64 -5.20 13.79 10.36
CA ASP A 64 -4.59 14.80 9.49
C ASP A 64 -3.70 14.23 8.39
N PHE A 65 -3.76 12.92 8.16
CA PHE A 65 -2.96 12.29 7.12
C PHE A 65 -3.31 12.84 5.74
N ASP A 66 -2.28 13.12 4.97
CA ASP A 66 -2.40 13.59 3.60
C ASP A 66 -1.61 12.65 2.68
N VAL A 67 -2.30 12.03 1.73
CA VAL A 67 -1.68 11.10 0.78
C VAL A 67 -0.55 11.77 0.00
N ASN A 68 -0.62 13.07 -0.22
CA ASN A 68 0.41 13.80 -0.93
C ASN A 68 1.73 13.84 -0.17
N LYS A 69 1.69 13.84 1.16
CA LYS A 69 2.92 13.76 1.98
C LYS A 69 3.62 12.43 1.78
N PHE A 70 2.86 11.35 1.74
CA PHE A 70 3.43 10.02 1.53
C PHE A 70 4.01 9.89 0.12
N GLN A 71 3.29 10.36 -0.90
CA GLN A 71 3.78 10.36 -2.27
C GLN A 71 5.04 11.19 -2.40
N ASN A 72 5.07 12.38 -1.79
CA ASN A 72 6.23 13.24 -1.83
C ASN A 72 7.44 12.57 -1.17
N TYR A 73 7.24 11.91 -0.03
CA TYR A 73 8.33 11.16 0.61
C TYR A 73 8.88 10.09 -0.32
N THR A 74 8.00 9.31 -0.95
CA THR A 74 8.40 8.24 -1.87
C THR A 74 9.16 8.78 -3.08
N GLU A 75 8.77 9.94 -3.59
CA GLU A 75 9.40 10.52 -4.77
C GLU A 75 10.72 11.22 -4.45
N THR A 76 10.89 11.75 -3.25
CA THR A 76 12.05 12.56 -2.89
C THR A 76 13.10 11.83 -2.07
N ASN A 77 12.72 10.79 -1.31
CA ASN A 77 13.68 9.97 -0.58
C ASN A 77 14.29 8.95 -1.53
N PRO A 78 15.62 8.95 -1.73
CA PRO A 78 16.25 8.07 -2.73
C PRO A 78 15.98 6.58 -2.48
N LYS A 79 16.01 6.13 -1.23
CA LYS A 79 15.79 4.72 -0.90
C LYS A 79 14.33 4.32 -1.05
N ALA A 80 13.40 5.18 -0.67
CA ALA A 80 11.98 4.92 -0.84
C ALA A 80 11.62 4.85 -2.33
N LYS A 81 12.19 5.73 -3.13
CA LYS A 81 12.00 5.72 -4.59
C LYS A 81 12.56 4.45 -5.22
N GLU A 82 13.76 4.04 -4.80
CA GLU A 82 14.39 2.81 -5.28
C GLU A 82 13.54 1.58 -4.95
N TRP A 83 13.02 1.51 -3.72
CA TRP A 83 12.11 0.45 -3.30
C TRP A 83 10.84 0.41 -4.16
N ASP A 84 10.23 1.56 -4.39
CA ASP A 84 9.03 1.65 -5.20
C ASP A 84 9.27 1.14 -6.63
N GLN A 85 10.39 1.53 -7.23
CA GLN A 85 10.76 1.07 -8.56
C GLN A 85 11.06 -0.43 -8.59
N LEU A 86 11.69 -0.95 -7.54
CA LEU A 86 11.97 -2.39 -7.40
C LEU A 86 10.66 -3.18 -7.30
N MET A 87 9.73 -2.72 -6.47
CA MET A 87 8.46 -3.43 -6.28
C MET A 87 7.62 -3.44 -7.56
N LYS A 88 7.71 -2.40 -8.38
CA LYS A 88 6.97 -2.34 -9.65
C LYS A 88 7.35 -3.44 -10.63
N LYS A 89 8.53 -4.04 -10.48
CA LYS A 89 8.93 -5.18 -11.29
C LYS A 89 8.08 -6.42 -11.03
N TYR A 90 7.47 -6.50 -9.86
CA TYR A 90 6.63 -7.62 -9.43
C TYR A 90 5.15 -7.33 -9.55
N GLN A 91 4.79 -6.07 -9.71
CA GLN A 91 3.42 -5.59 -9.61
C GLN A 91 2.73 -5.50 -10.96
N LYS A 92 1.41 -5.67 -10.92
CA LYS A 92 0.54 -5.55 -12.07
C LYS A 92 -0.74 -4.83 -11.63
N LYS A 93 -1.16 -3.83 -12.38
CA LYS A 93 -2.38 -3.11 -12.04
C LYS A 93 -3.59 -4.04 -12.09
N VAL A 94 -4.54 -3.87 -11.18
CA VAL A 94 -5.78 -4.65 -11.21
C VAL A 94 -6.58 -4.32 -12.46
N PRO A 95 -7.40 -5.24 -12.97
CA PRO A 95 -8.29 -4.94 -14.11
C PRO A 95 -9.18 -3.74 -13.80
N ASN A 96 -9.35 -2.89 -14.79
CA ASN A 96 -10.19 -1.68 -14.70
C ASN A 96 -9.72 -0.64 -13.67
N SER A 97 -8.45 -0.69 -13.27
CA SER A 97 -7.87 0.40 -12.49
C SER A 97 -7.81 1.66 -13.35
N ASN A 98 -7.97 2.83 -12.74
CA ASN A 98 -7.91 4.11 -13.45
C ASN A 98 -6.48 4.58 -13.65
N GLY A 99 -5.56 3.66 -13.94
CA GLY A 99 -4.15 3.95 -14.15
C GLY A 99 -3.31 3.91 -12.88
N ASP A 100 -3.91 3.77 -11.73
CA ASP A 100 -3.19 3.71 -10.45
C ASP A 100 -2.60 2.32 -10.22
N TRP A 101 -1.43 2.29 -9.56
CA TRP A 101 -0.85 1.02 -9.12
C TRP A 101 -1.68 0.43 -7.98
N TRP A 102 -1.70 1.09 -6.83
CA TRP A 102 -2.59 0.72 -5.75
C TRP A 102 -3.93 1.38 -5.99
N SER A 103 -4.94 0.58 -6.37
CA SER A 103 -6.27 1.08 -6.68
C SER A 103 -7.12 1.18 -5.43
N GLU A 104 -7.65 2.37 -5.16
CA GLU A 104 -8.49 2.58 -4.00
C GLU A 104 -9.80 1.80 -4.14
N MET A 105 -10.18 1.13 -3.06
CA MET A 105 -11.42 0.35 -3.00
C MET A 105 -12.51 1.19 -2.37
N LYS A 106 -13.69 1.10 -2.97
CA LYS A 106 -14.88 1.78 -2.44
C LYS A 106 -15.45 0.98 -1.29
N LEU A 107 -15.73 1.65 -0.17
CA LEU A 107 -16.43 1.01 0.94
C LEU A 107 -17.84 0.64 0.49
N ALA A 108 -18.12 -0.66 0.44
CA ALA A 108 -19.41 -1.17 -0.04
C ALA A 108 -20.41 -1.40 1.08
N PHE A 109 -19.92 -1.66 2.30
CA PHE A 109 -20.80 -1.93 3.44
C PHE A 109 -20.05 -1.65 4.74
N ASP A 110 -20.75 -1.04 5.67
CA ASP A 110 -20.28 -0.83 7.02
C ASP A 110 -21.47 -1.10 7.96
N SER A 111 -21.30 -2.01 8.90
CA SER A 111 -22.34 -2.38 9.85
C SER A 111 -22.77 -1.19 10.76
N ASP A 112 -21.91 -0.18 10.85
CA ASP A 112 -22.19 1.00 11.65
C ASP A 112 -22.84 2.14 10.85
N TRP A 113 -23.16 1.89 9.57
CA TRP A 113 -23.87 2.91 8.80
C TRP A 113 -25.23 3.22 9.42
N ASP A 114 -25.45 4.50 9.59
CA ASP A 114 -26.72 5.02 10.04
C ASP A 114 -27.63 5.18 8.82
N VAL A 115 -28.57 4.27 8.69
CA VAL A 115 -29.43 4.17 7.50
C VAL A 115 -30.79 4.82 7.78
#